data_e6769594cb6ed2de65af00e06244a5c4
#
_entry.id   e6769594cb6ed2de65af00e06244a5c4
#
_cell.length_a   1.000
_cell.length_b   1.000
_cell.length_c   1.000
_cell.angle_alpha   90.00
_cell.angle_beta   90.00
_cell.angle_gamma   90.00
#
_symmetry.space_group_name_H-M   'P 1'
#
loop_
_entity.id
_entity.type
_entity.pdbx_description
1 polymer ?
#
loop_
_entity_poly.entity_id
_entity_poly.type
_entity_poly.pdbx_seq_one_letter_code
_entity_poly.pdbx_strand_id
1 'polypeptide(L)'
;MEKKKLNKTTKRNLITYGMVLAAYLIVQGMIAGNLLSNLMQGLLVPLCVYIILALSLNLTVGILGELSLGHAGFMCIGAFTSAAFTKATMDTFTNAGLRFFVALIIGAVCAGIFGFLIGIPVLRLKGDYLAIVTLAFGEIIKNIINVLYVGIDSNGIHFSMKDQMSLGMEPGGKMIISGAMGITGTPRQSTFTIGVILILVTLFVVLNLINSRDGRAIMAIRDNRIAAESIGIDITKYKLKAFAISAALAGIGGVLYAHNLATLTALPKNFGYNMSIMFLVFVVLGGIGNMRGSIIAAVILNLLPELLRGLSDYRMLFYAIVLIVMMLINWAPKAIEMRERLFSKFKKKEA
;
A
#
# COMPACT_ATOMS: atom_id res chain seq x y z
N MET A 1 -6.16 -16.55 -40.30
CA MET A 1 -5.80 -16.34 -38.90
C MET A 1 -6.96 -15.60 -38.23
N GLU A 2 -7.85 -16.31 -37.54
CA GLU A 2 -8.94 -15.69 -36.78
C GLU A 2 -8.36 -14.86 -35.65
N LYS A 3 -8.62 -13.54 -35.64
CA LYS A 3 -8.31 -12.67 -34.52
C LYS A 3 -9.18 -13.11 -33.33
N LYS A 4 -8.61 -13.90 -32.42
CA LYS A 4 -9.22 -14.30 -31.16
C LYS A 4 -9.67 -13.02 -30.44
N LYS A 5 -11.00 -12.74 -30.43
CA LYS A 5 -11.57 -11.58 -29.71
C LYS A 5 -11.16 -11.71 -28.23
N LEU A 6 -10.34 -10.76 -27.75
CA LEU A 6 -9.91 -10.70 -26.36
C LEU A 6 -11.14 -10.65 -25.45
N ASN A 7 -11.13 -11.49 -24.42
CA ASN A 7 -12.21 -11.54 -23.43
C ASN A 7 -12.37 -10.14 -22.78
N LYS A 8 -13.62 -9.70 -22.54
CA LYS A 8 -13.96 -8.37 -21.99
C LYS A 8 -13.15 -8.02 -20.72
N THR A 9 -12.90 -9.02 -19.89
CA THR A 9 -12.08 -8.90 -18.66
C THR A 9 -10.61 -8.63 -19.00
N THR A 10 -10.03 -9.37 -19.95
CA THR A 10 -8.65 -9.17 -20.41
C THR A 10 -8.45 -7.78 -21.01
N LYS A 11 -9.40 -7.31 -21.82
CA LYS A 11 -9.38 -5.95 -22.38
C LYS A 11 -9.39 -4.89 -21.27
N ARG A 12 -10.21 -5.08 -20.24
CA ARG A 12 -10.29 -4.18 -19.09
C ARG A 12 -8.98 -4.12 -18.28
N ASN A 13 -8.37 -5.28 -18.06
CA ASN A 13 -7.08 -5.35 -17.35
C ASN A 13 -5.97 -4.70 -18.17
N LEU A 14 -5.91 -4.96 -19.47
CA LEU A 14 -4.92 -4.37 -20.38
C LEU A 14 -4.99 -2.83 -20.38
N ILE A 15 -6.19 -2.25 -20.35
CA ILE A 15 -6.37 -0.81 -20.25
C ILE A 15 -5.79 -0.27 -18.93
N THR A 16 -5.91 -1.03 -17.82
CA THR A 16 -5.35 -0.61 -16.53
C THR A 16 -3.82 -0.62 -16.54
N TYR A 17 -3.20 -1.68 -17.10
CA TYR A 17 -1.75 -1.71 -17.29
C TYR A 17 -1.28 -0.61 -18.26
N GLY A 18 -2.01 -0.42 -19.37
CA GLY A 18 -1.71 0.63 -20.33
C GLY A 18 -1.75 2.04 -19.73
N MET A 19 -2.71 2.31 -18.84
CA MET A 19 -2.82 3.59 -18.12
C MET A 19 -1.58 3.85 -17.23
N VAL A 20 -1.12 2.84 -16.48
CA VAL A 20 0.07 2.97 -15.62
C VAL A 20 1.34 3.14 -16.46
N LEU A 21 1.48 2.37 -17.55
CA LEU A 21 2.63 2.49 -18.44
C LEU A 21 2.64 3.84 -19.18
N ALA A 22 1.50 4.33 -19.65
CA ALA A 22 1.38 5.64 -20.27
C ALA A 22 1.77 6.76 -19.30
N ALA A 23 1.26 6.70 -18.05
CA ALA A 23 1.65 7.64 -17.00
C ALA A 23 3.16 7.61 -16.74
N TYR A 24 3.76 6.41 -16.68
CA TYR A 24 5.20 6.25 -16.52
C TYR A 24 5.99 6.92 -17.65
N LEU A 25 5.62 6.67 -18.92
CA LEU A 25 6.30 7.24 -20.08
C LEU A 25 6.19 8.77 -20.11
N ILE A 26 5.02 9.33 -19.78
CA ILE A 26 4.82 10.78 -19.70
C ILE A 26 5.74 11.38 -18.63
N VAL A 27 5.72 10.83 -17.40
CA VAL A 27 6.55 11.34 -16.30
C VAL A 27 8.03 11.18 -16.59
N GLN A 28 8.44 10.04 -17.18
CA GLN A 28 9.84 9.81 -17.55
C GLN A 28 10.31 10.79 -18.65
N GLY A 29 9.44 11.10 -19.62
CA GLY A 29 9.71 12.11 -20.63
C GLY A 29 9.84 13.52 -20.03
N MET A 30 9.01 13.87 -19.04
CA MET A 30 9.11 15.14 -18.31
C MET A 30 10.41 15.23 -17.48
N ILE A 31 10.86 14.11 -16.88
CA ILE A 31 12.16 14.07 -16.17
C ILE A 31 13.31 14.28 -17.16
N ALA A 32 13.30 13.56 -18.29
CA ALA A 32 14.35 13.68 -19.32
C ALA A 32 14.40 15.09 -19.93
N GLY A 33 13.25 15.77 -20.06
CA GLY A 33 13.14 17.15 -20.52
C GLY A 33 13.43 18.21 -19.46
N ASN A 34 13.82 17.83 -18.23
CA ASN A 34 14.04 18.74 -17.09
C ASN A 34 12.82 19.66 -16.78
N LEU A 35 11.60 19.19 -17.10
CA LEU A 35 10.37 19.95 -16.87
C LEU A 35 9.85 19.81 -15.43
N LEU A 36 10.35 18.83 -14.67
CA LEU A 36 9.95 18.58 -13.28
C LEU A 36 10.95 19.19 -12.31
N SER A 37 10.44 19.97 -11.36
CA SER A 37 11.24 20.49 -10.25
C SER A 37 11.76 19.35 -9.37
N ASN A 38 12.88 19.58 -8.65
CA ASN A 38 13.46 18.60 -7.71
C ASN A 38 12.46 18.17 -6.63
N LEU A 39 11.56 19.06 -6.22
CA LEU A 39 10.49 18.76 -5.27
C LEU A 39 9.50 17.73 -5.84
N MET A 40 9.05 17.94 -7.08
CA MET A 40 8.16 17.02 -7.77
C MET A 40 8.81 15.66 -8.00
N GLN A 41 10.10 15.62 -8.33
CA GLN A 41 10.84 14.36 -8.47
C GLN A 41 10.90 13.60 -7.14
N GLY A 42 11.08 14.31 -6.01
CA GLY A 42 11.06 13.72 -4.67
C GLY A 42 9.73 13.09 -4.26
N LEU A 43 8.61 13.51 -4.86
CA LEU A 43 7.27 12.98 -4.59
C LEU A 43 6.94 11.71 -5.39
N LEU A 44 7.68 11.38 -6.44
CA LEU A 44 7.36 10.27 -7.34
C LEU A 44 7.41 8.90 -6.63
N VAL A 45 8.41 8.66 -5.78
CA VAL A 45 8.51 7.40 -5.03
C VAL A 45 7.42 7.30 -3.97
N PRO A 46 7.17 8.28 -3.09
CA PRO A 46 6.01 8.30 -2.19
C PRO A 46 4.67 8.08 -2.92
N LEU A 47 4.49 8.68 -4.11
CA LEU A 47 3.29 8.46 -4.91
C LEU A 47 3.11 6.97 -5.28
N CYS A 48 4.19 6.31 -5.71
CA CYS A 48 4.14 4.86 -6.00
C CYS A 48 3.78 4.04 -4.75
N VAL A 49 4.34 4.40 -3.58
CA VAL A 49 4.01 3.76 -2.30
C VAL A 49 2.51 3.87 -2.00
N TYR A 50 1.94 5.07 -2.11
CA TYR A 50 0.53 5.30 -1.84
C TYR A 50 -0.40 4.60 -2.83
N ILE A 51 -0.01 4.47 -4.10
CA ILE A 51 -0.74 3.67 -5.09
C ILE A 51 -0.75 2.19 -4.70
N ILE A 52 0.41 1.62 -4.31
CA ILE A 52 0.50 0.22 -3.87
C ILE A 52 -0.37 -0.02 -2.64
N LEU A 53 -0.34 0.89 -1.66
CA LEU A 53 -1.14 0.81 -0.44
C LEU A 53 -2.64 0.96 -0.72
N ALA A 54 -3.02 1.86 -1.62
CA ALA A 54 -4.42 1.98 -2.05
C ALA A 54 -4.92 0.72 -2.77
N LEU A 55 -4.11 0.11 -3.63
CA LEU A 55 -4.46 -1.13 -4.33
C LEU A 55 -4.57 -2.31 -3.35
N SER A 56 -3.63 -2.42 -2.39
CA SER A 56 -3.64 -3.47 -1.37
C SER A 56 -4.84 -3.33 -0.43
N LEU A 57 -5.15 -2.12 0.03
CA LEU A 57 -6.32 -1.87 0.87
C LEU A 57 -7.64 -2.09 0.10
N ASN A 58 -7.70 -1.74 -1.19
CA ASN A 58 -8.87 -1.98 -2.02
C ASN A 58 -9.14 -3.48 -2.22
N LEU A 59 -8.14 -4.35 -2.09
CA LEU A 59 -8.36 -5.80 -2.04
C LEU A 59 -9.15 -6.19 -0.78
N THR A 60 -8.84 -5.60 0.38
CA THR A 60 -9.54 -5.89 1.64
C THR A 60 -10.91 -5.21 1.70
N VAL A 61 -10.97 -3.90 1.45
CA VAL A 61 -12.21 -3.12 1.58
C VAL A 61 -13.14 -3.35 0.39
N GLY A 62 -12.58 -3.36 -0.84
CA GLY A 62 -13.37 -3.40 -2.05
C GLY A 62 -13.77 -4.80 -2.50
N ILE A 63 -12.86 -5.77 -2.43
CA ILE A 63 -13.11 -7.13 -2.93
C ILE A 63 -13.57 -8.06 -1.82
N LEU A 64 -12.92 -8.02 -0.65
CA LEU A 64 -13.33 -8.82 0.50
C LEU A 64 -14.55 -8.24 1.23
N GLY A 65 -14.74 -6.91 1.19
CA GLY A 65 -15.84 -6.21 1.86
C GLY A 65 -15.64 -5.99 3.36
N GLU A 66 -14.39 -6.08 3.83
CA GLU A 66 -14.06 -5.91 5.25
C GLU A 66 -13.29 -4.61 5.46
N LEU A 67 -13.81 -3.75 6.33
CA LEU A 67 -13.17 -2.47 6.65
C LEU A 67 -11.93 -2.71 7.52
N SER A 68 -10.75 -2.30 7.05
CA SER A 68 -9.50 -2.41 7.80
C SER A 68 -8.82 -1.05 7.88
N LEU A 69 -8.44 -0.65 9.10
CA LEU A 69 -7.68 0.57 9.39
C LEU A 69 -6.25 0.28 9.88
N GLY A 70 -5.79 -0.96 9.73
CA GLY A 70 -4.46 -1.42 10.17
C GLY A 70 -3.38 -1.43 9.09
N HIS A 71 -3.66 -0.92 7.89
CA HIS A 71 -2.74 -1.02 6.75
C HIS A 71 -1.39 -0.33 6.96
N ALA A 72 -1.36 0.79 7.71
CA ALA A 72 -0.12 1.44 8.10
C ALA A 72 0.76 0.55 9.00
N GLY A 73 0.15 -0.34 9.81
CA GLY A 73 0.88 -1.34 10.61
C GLY A 73 1.59 -2.38 9.74
N PHE A 74 0.93 -2.91 8.70
CA PHE A 74 1.58 -3.82 7.75
C PHE A 74 2.66 -3.14 6.91
N MET A 75 2.44 -1.90 6.51
CA MET A 75 3.46 -1.07 5.89
C MET A 75 4.67 -0.89 6.82
N CYS A 76 4.44 -0.64 8.11
CA CYS A 76 5.49 -0.48 9.12
C CYS A 76 6.32 -1.76 9.29
N ILE A 77 5.68 -2.93 9.39
CA ILE A 77 6.36 -4.24 9.45
C ILE A 77 7.27 -4.41 8.23
N GLY A 78 6.74 -4.24 7.01
CA GLY A 78 7.52 -4.38 5.79
C GLY A 78 8.69 -3.40 5.71
N ALA A 79 8.47 -2.15 6.10
CA ALA A 79 9.48 -1.10 6.13
C ALA A 79 10.64 -1.43 7.07
N PHE A 80 10.34 -1.75 8.34
CA PHE A 80 11.36 -1.98 9.35
C PHE A 80 12.09 -3.30 9.17
N THR A 81 11.41 -4.39 8.79
CA THR A 81 12.06 -5.70 8.54
C THR A 81 13.01 -5.62 7.36
N SER A 82 12.62 -4.96 6.26
CA SER A 82 13.47 -4.79 5.09
C SER A 82 14.67 -3.88 5.34
N ALA A 83 14.45 -2.75 6.04
CA ALA A 83 15.52 -1.83 6.39
C ALA A 83 16.52 -2.45 7.37
N ALA A 84 16.02 -3.20 8.37
CA ALA A 84 16.87 -3.93 9.32
C ALA A 84 17.73 -4.99 8.61
N PHE A 85 17.11 -5.79 7.72
CA PHE A 85 17.85 -6.75 6.90
C PHE A 85 18.93 -6.07 6.04
N THR A 86 18.55 -4.98 5.34
CA THR A 86 19.48 -4.25 4.48
C THR A 86 20.66 -3.70 5.28
N LYS A 87 20.41 -3.12 6.47
CA LYS A 87 21.47 -2.58 7.33
C LYS A 87 22.35 -3.68 7.93
N ALA A 88 21.78 -4.82 8.31
CA ALA A 88 22.51 -5.96 8.84
C ALA A 88 23.45 -6.59 7.80
N THR A 89 23.02 -6.60 6.53
CA THR A 89 23.73 -7.30 5.45
C THR A 89 24.53 -6.38 4.52
N MET A 90 24.71 -5.10 4.90
CA MET A 90 25.47 -4.14 4.08
C MET A 90 26.88 -4.60 3.75
N ASP A 91 27.54 -5.25 4.71
CA ASP A 91 28.92 -5.68 4.59
C ASP A 91 29.05 -7.05 3.91
N THR A 92 27.97 -7.87 3.93
CA THR A 92 27.96 -9.22 3.37
C THR A 92 27.51 -9.24 1.90
N PHE A 93 26.48 -8.46 1.54
CA PHE A 93 25.95 -8.37 0.18
C PHE A 93 26.49 -7.14 -0.55
N THR A 94 27.53 -7.31 -1.33
CA THR A 94 28.13 -6.22 -2.13
C THR A 94 27.19 -5.69 -3.21
N ASN A 95 26.36 -6.56 -3.81
CA ASN A 95 25.41 -6.16 -4.85
C ASN A 95 24.16 -5.50 -4.26
N ALA A 96 24.06 -4.17 -4.42
CA ALA A 96 22.96 -3.36 -3.90
C ALA A 96 21.58 -3.78 -4.43
N GLY A 97 21.49 -4.16 -5.72
CA GLY A 97 20.23 -4.58 -6.35
C GLY A 97 19.72 -5.90 -5.82
N LEU A 98 20.61 -6.89 -5.65
CA LEU A 98 20.24 -8.19 -5.11
C LEU A 98 19.81 -8.07 -3.64
N ARG A 99 20.52 -7.26 -2.84
CA ARG A 99 20.16 -6.97 -1.45
C ARG A 99 18.77 -6.34 -1.34
N PHE A 100 18.45 -5.35 -2.19
CA PHE A 100 17.13 -4.74 -2.23
C PHE A 100 16.04 -5.75 -2.60
N PHE A 101 16.29 -6.61 -3.59
CA PHE A 101 15.32 -7.63 -4.01
C PHE A 101 15.04 -8.65 -2.89
N VAL A 102 16.07 -9.11 -2.18
CA VAL A 102 15.90 -10.00 -1.02
C VAL A 102 15.17 -9.29 0.11
N ALA A 103 15.51 -8.03 0.40
CA ALA A 103 14.83 -7.20 1.40
C ALA A 103 13.35 -7.02 1.08
N LEU A 104 12.99 -6.88 -0.21
CA LEU A 104 11.62 -6.78 -0.68
C LEU A 104 10.82 -8.06 -0.40
N ILE A 105 11.41 -9.23 -0.67
CA ILE A 105 10.78 -10.53 -0.37
C ILE A 105 10.59 -10.68 1.15
N ILE A 106 11.61 -10.39 1.95
CA ILE A 106 11.54 -10.48 3.41
C ILE A 106 10.45 -9.56 3.96
N GLY A 107 10.42 -8.29 3.54
CA GLY A 107 9.41 -7.33 3.97
C GLY A 107 7.99 -7.76 3.62
N ALA A 108 7.77 -8.26 2.39
CA ALA A 108 6.48 -8.76 1.94
C ALA A 108 6.04 -10.01 2.72
N VAL A 109 6.95 -10.98 2.90
CA VAL A 109 6.67 -12.23 3.63
C VAL A 109 6.37 -11.96 5.11
N CYS A 110 7.19 -11.14 5.77
CA CYS A 110 6.96 -10.78 7.17
C CYS A 110 5.59 -10.08 7.34
N ALA A 111 5.28 -9.08 6.52
CA ALA A 111 3.98 -8.42 6.58
C ALA A 111 2.81 -9.40 6.31
N GLY A 112 2.98 -10.33 5.36
CA GLY A 112 2.01 -11.38 5.05
C GLY A 112 1.81 -12.36 6.22
N ILE A 113 2.88 -12.79 6.89
CA ILE A 113 2.81 -13.66 8.07
C ILE A 113 2.07 -12.95 9.22
N PHE A 114 2.41 -11.70 9.52
CA PHE A 114 1.69 -10.93 10.51
C PHE A 114 0.22 -10.71 10.11
N GLY A 115 -0.06 -10.45 8.82
CA GLY A 115 -1.42 -10.38 8.30
C GLY A 115 -2.19 -11.69 8.49
N PHE A 116 -1.54 -12.83 8.28
CA PHE A 116 -2.13 -14.15 8.54
C PHE A 116 -2.39 -14.36 10.04
N LEU A 117 -1.39 -14.16 10.90
CA LEU A 117 -1.51 -14.38 12.35
C LEU A 117 -2.61 -13.53 12.98
N ILE A 118 -2.68 -12.26 12.59
CA ILE A 118 -3.68 -11.32 13.12
C ILE A 118 -5.04 -11.53 12.48
N GLY A 119 -5.04 -11.91 11.21
CA GLY A 119 -6.28 -12.25 10.51
C GLY A 119 -7.09 -13.34 11.21
N ILE A 120 -6.46 -14.32 11.87
CA ILE A 120 -7.16 -15.40 12.56
C ILE A 120 -8.14 -14.88 13.63
N PRO A 121 -7.76 -14.09 14.63
CA PRO A 121 -8.69 -13.54 15.61
C PRO A 121 -9.54 -12.40 15.03
N VAL A 122 -8.97 -11.52 14.21
CA VAL A 122 -9.62 -10.29 13.77
C VAL A 122 -10.77 -10.55 12.80
N LEU A 123 -10.62 -11.47 11.85
CA LEU A 123 -11.65 -11.78 10.85
C LEU A 123 -12.88 -12.54 11.43
N ARG A 124 -12.85 -12.91 12.69
CA ARG A 124 -14.03 -13.41 13.42
C ARG A 124 -14.97 -12.26 13.82
N LEU A 125 -14.44 -11.06 13.95
CA LEU A 125 -15.21 -9.84 14.23
C LEU A 125 -15.95 -9.39 12.96
N LYS A 126 -16.99 -8.58 13.14
CA LYS A 126 -17.84 -8.08 12.04
C LYS A 126 -17.94 -6.56 12.08
N GLY A 127 -18.08 -5.97 10.91
CA GLY A 127 -18.36 -4.53 10.76
C GLY A 127 -17.30 -3.65 11.41
N ASP A 128 -17.75 -2.67 12.20
CA ASP A 128 -16.89 -1.62 12.77
C ASP A 128 -15.90 -2.17 13.82
N TYR A 129 -16.23 -3.27 14.51
CA TYR A 129 -15.31 -3.91 15.47
C TYR A 129 -14.03 -4.40 14.79
N LEU A 130 -14.13 -4.90 13.57
CA LEU A 130 -12.96 -5.30 12.79
C LEU A 130 -12.07 -4.10 12.48
N ALA A 131 -12.66 -2.96 12.09
CA ALA A 131 -11.92 -1.75 11.82
C ALA A 131 -11.18 -1.23 13.06
N ILE A 132 -11.86 -1.21 14.23
CA ILE A 132 -11.28 -0.76 15.50
C ILE A 132 -10.10 -1.66 15.91
N VAL A 133 -10.24 -2.98 15.83
CA VAL A 133 -9.18 -3.91 16.22
C VAL A 133 -8.00 -3.87 15.25
N THR A 134 -8.23 -3.73 13.96
CA THR A 134 -7.13 -3.56 13.00
C THR A 134 -6.39 -2.23 13.19
N LEU A 135 -7.10 -1.15 13.55
CA LEU A 135 -6.49 0.13 13.92
C LEU A 135 -5.60 -0.02 15.16
N ALA A 136 -6.16 -0.62 16.22
CA ALA A 136 -5.41 -0.88 17.46
C ALA A 136 -4.14 -1.70 17.20
N PHE A 137 -4.24 -2.72 16.35
CA PHE A 137 -3.09 -3.51 15.92
C PHE A 137 -2.02 -2.65 15.23
N GLY A 138 -2.41 -1.79 14.29
CA GLY A 138 -1.45 -0.88 13.62
C GLY A 138 -0.71 0.02 14.61
N GLU A 139 -1.42 0.57 15.60
CA GLU A 139 -0.82 1.38 16.66
C GLU A 139 0.09 0.56 17.60
N ILE A 140 -0.30 -0.68 17.93
CA ILE A 140 0.53 -1.59 18.74
C ILE A 140 1.85 -1.88 18.03
N ILE A 141 1.83 -2.26 16.76
CA ILE A 141 3.05 -2.54 15.99
C ILE A 141 3.97 -1.31 15.94
N LYS A 142 3.41 -0.15 15.60
CA LYS A 142 4.18 1.10 15.58
C LYS A 142 4.85 1.37 16.94
N ASN A 143 4.11 1.21 18.05
CA ASN A 143 4.64 1.46 19.38
C ASN A 143 5.69 0.42 19.82
N ILE A 144 5.50 -0.86 19.47
CA ILE A 144 6.51 -1.90 19.71
C ILE A 144 7.81 -1.54 18.99
N ILE A 145 7.74 -1.16 17.71
CA ILE A 145 8.93 -0.79 16.93
C ILE A 145 9.59 0.47 17.49
N ASN A 146 8.81 1.40 18.02
CA ASN A 146 9.32 2.65 18.60
C ASN A 146 10.10 2.47 19.89
N VAL A 147 9.91 1.36 20.61
CA VAL A 147 10.65 1.02 21.85
C VAL A 147 11.64 -0.12 21.63
N LEU A 148 11.71 -0.68 20.43
CA LEU A 148 12.56 -1.83 20.12
C LEU A 148 13.99 -1.37 19.81
N TYR A 149 14.95 -1.97 20.51
CA TYR A 149 16.39 -1.85 20.21
C TYR A 149 16.90 -3.18 19.67
N VAL A 150 17.58 -3.15 18.54
CA VAL A 150 18.18 -4.32 17.91
C VAL A 150 19.60 -3.98 17.52
N GLY A 151 20.52 -4.82 17.93
CA GLY A 151 21.94 -4.73 17.55
C GLY A 151 22.50 -6.07 17.11
N ILE A 152 23.58 -6.04 16.36
CA ILE A 152 24.33 -7.23 15.93
C ILE A 152 25.79 -7.04 16.29
N ASP A 153 26.36 -8.05 16.93
CA ASP A 153 27.79 -8.15 17.21
C ASP A 153 28.35 -9.54 16.80
N SER A 154 29.58 -9.86 17.23
CA SER A 154 30.22 -11.15 16.95
C SER A 154 29.47 -12.34 17.56
N ASN A 155 28.71 -12.12 18.63
CA ASN A 155 27.96 -13.14 19.37
C ASN A 155 26.54 -13.37 18.81
N GLY A 156 26.06 -12.51 17.90
CA GLY A 156 24.77 -12.66 17.26
C GLY A 156 23.87 -11.42 17.31
N ILE A 157 22.56 -11.66 17.35
CA ILE A 157 21.55 -10.61 17.35
C ILE A 157 21.06 -10.38 18.78
N HIS A 158 21.15 -9.13 19.24
CA HIS A 158 20.70 -8.71 20.56
C HIS A 158 19.40 -7.89 20.44
N PHE A 159 18.45 -8.14 21.36
CA PHE A 159 17.18 -7.45 21.43
C PHE A 159 16.95 -6.85 22.81
N SER A 160 16.48 -5.62 22.87
CA SER A 160 16.03 -4.97 24.10
C SER A 160 14.80 -4.09 23.84
N MET A 161 13.94 -3.94 24.86
CA MET A 161 12.81 -3.00 24.85
C MET A 161 12.95 -1.91 25.90
N LYS A 162 14.14 -1.76 26.51
CA LYS A 162 14.39 -0.74 27.54
C LYS A 162 15.25 0.39 26.99
N ASP A 163 16.51 0.08 26.75
CA ASP A 163 17.52 1.04 26.31
C ASP A 163 18.64 0.37 25.53
N GLN A 164 19.52 1.18 24.98
CA GLN A 164 20.68 0.71 24.22
C GLN A 164 21.70 -0.03 25.09
N MET A 165 21.87 0.36 26.35
CA MET A 165 22.84 -0.28 27.26
C MET A 165 22.42 -1.70 27.64
N SER A 166 21.11 -1.94 27.73
CA SER A 166 20.57 -3.27 28.06
C SER A 166 20.75 -4.32 26.96
N LEU A 167 21.24 -3.93 25.77
CA LEU A 167 21.59 -4.88 24.71
C LEU A 167 22.82 -5.72 25.04
N GLY A 168 23.72 -5.24 25.93
CA GLY A 168 24.93 -5.98 26.32
C GLY A 168 25.86 -6.31 25.15
N MET A 169 25.91 -5.43 24.14
CA MET A 169 26.76 -5.63 22.95
C MET A 169 28.24 -5.42 23.26
N GLU A 170 29.09 -6.17 22.58
CA GLU A 170 30.53 -5.95 22.61
C GLU A 170 30.93 -4.60 21.97
N PRO A 171 32.11 -4.04 22.36
CA PRO A 171 32.69 -2.87 21.72
C PRO A 171 32.91 -3.14 20.23
N GLY A 172 32.21 -2.35 19.37
CA GLY A 172 32.24 -2.55 17.90
C GLY A 172 30.97 -3.16 17.31
N GLY A 173 30.00 -3.55 18.14
CA GLY A 173 28.68 -4.00 17.69
C GLY A 173 27.91 -2.92 16.88
N LYS A 174 27.15 -3.34 15.88
CA LYS A 174 26.41 -2.47 14.96
C LYS A 174 24.96 -2.35 15.41
N MET A 175 24.54 -1.13 15.77
CA MET A 175 23.12 -0.83 16.06
C MET A 175 22.30 -0.85 14.77
N ILE A 176 21.22 -1.63 14.75
CA ILE A 176 20.31 -1.73 13.62
C ILE A 176 19.08 -0.85 13.86
N ILE A 177 18.32 -1.12 14.92
CA ILE A 177 17.16 -0.35 15.33
C ILE A 177 17.46 0.32 16.67
N SER A 178 17.23 1.63 16.75
CA SER A 178 17.58 2.44 17.93
C SER A 178 16.30 3.04 18.57
N GLY A 179 15.30 2.22 18.87
CA GLY A 179 14.05 2.66 19.50
C GLY A 179 13.39 3.81 18.73
N ALA A 180 13.11 4.92 19.40
CA ALA A 180 12.45 6.09 18.83
C ALA A 180 13.24 6.77 17.68
N MET A 181 14.57 6.64 17.64
CA MET A 181 15.40 7.10 16.52
C MET A 181 15.23 6.22 15.27
N GLY A 182 14.67 5.03 15.42
CA GLY A 182 14.41 4.09 14.33
C GLY A 182 15.68 3.51 13.71
N ILE A 183 15.71 3.44 12.37
CA ILE A 183 16.86 2.94 11.59
C ILE A 183 17.47 4.12 10.84
N THR A 184 18.76 4.40 11.09
CA THR A 184 19.50 5.46 10.41
C THR A 184 20.53 4.86 9.45
N GLY A 185 20.83 5.59 8.36
CA GLY A 185 21.83 5.17 7.39
C GLY A 185 21.35 4.08 6.41
N THR A 186 20.06 3.98 6.18
CA THR A 186 19.48 3.10 5.15
C THR A 186 19.88 3.62 3.76
N PRO A 187 20.46 2.78 2.87
CA PRO A 187 20.81 3.21 1.53
C PRO A 187 19.55 3.50 0.71
N ARG A 188 19.54 4.64 0.03
CA ARG A 188 18.43 5.03 -0.85
C ARG A 188 18.53 4.25 -2.16
N GLN A 189 17.74 3.21 -2.31
CA GLN A 189 17.72 2.33 -3.48
C GLN A 189 16.40 2.41 -4.24
N SER A 190 15.36 3.00 -3.64
CA SER A 190 14.06 3.18 -4.29
C SER A 190 14.11 4.24 -5.36
N THR A 191 13.80 3.85 -6.59
CA THR A 191 13.67 4.75 -7.74
C THR A 191 12.24 4.75 -8.24
N PHE A 192 11.85 5.78 -8.99
CA PHE A 192 10.51 5.85 -9.60
C PHE A 192 10.22 4.63 -10.49
N THR A 193 11.22 4.18 -11.28
CA THR A 193 11.09 2.99 -12.14
C THR A 193 10.80 1.73 -11.34
N ILE A 194 11.53 1.50 -10.24
CA ILE A 194 11.25 0.38 -9.32
C ILE A 194 9.84 0.49 -8.75
N GLY A 195 9.42 1.69 -8.34
CA GLY A 195 8.07 1.95 -7.85
C GLY A 195 6.99 1.56 -8.85
N VAL A 196 7.14 1.94 -10.13
CA VAL A 196 6.19 1.58 -11.20
C VAL A 196 6.18 0.07 -11.47
N ILE A 197 7.34 -0.59 -11.47
CA ILE A 197 7.41 -2.06 -11.60
C ILE A 197 6.64 -2.73 -10.47
N LEU A 198 6.79 -2.27 -9.23
CA LEU A 198 6.07 -2.81 -8.07
C LEU A 198 4.56 -2.53 -8.13
N ILE A 199 4.13 -1.39 -8.69
CA ILE A 199 2.71 -1.13 -8.98
C ILE A 199 2.17 -2.15 -9.99
N LEU A 200 2.91 -2.44 -11.08
CA LEU A 200 2.52 -3.43 -12.07
C LEU A 200 2.45 -4.84 -11.49
N VAL A 201 3.42 -5.21 -10.63
CA VAL A 201 3.40 -6.49 -9.89
C VAL A 201 2.20 -6.57 -8.95
N THR A 202 1.91 -5.50 -8.19
CA THR A 202 0.74 -5.43 -7.32
C THR A 202 -0.55 -5.57 -8.10
N LEU A 203 -0.70 -4.86 -9.22
CA LEU A 203 -1.84 -5.00 -10.12
C LEU A 203 -1.96 -6.41 -10.69
N PHE A 204 -0.84 -7.03 -11.06
CA PHE A 204 -0.83 -8.40 -11.57
C PHE A 204 -1.36 -9.39 -10.52
N VAL A 205 -0.87 -9.31 -9.28
CA VAL A 205 -1.33 -10.15 -8.18
C VAL A 205 -2.82 -9.93 -7.90
N VAL A 206 -3.24 -8.67 -7.73
CA VAL A 206 -4.62 -8.32 -7.39
C VAL A 206 -5.61 -8.69 -8.49
N LEU A 207 -5.32 -8.34 -9.75
CA LEU A 207 -6.22 -8.64 -10.87
C LEU A 207 -6.32 -10.13 -11.17
N ASN A 208 -5.23 -10.89 -11.03
CA ASN A 208 -5.26 -12.35 -11.16
C ASN A 208 -6.03 -13.00 -10.02
N LEU A 209 -5.84 -12.52 -8.78
CA LEU A 209 -6.61 -13.00 -7.64
C LEU A 209 -8.11 -12.77 -7.84
N ILE A 210 -8.54 -11.57 -8.24
CA ILE A 210 -9.95 -11.24 -8.49
C ILE A 210 -10.57 -12.15 -9.56
N ASN A 211 -9.83 -12.47 -10.61
CA ASN A 211 -10.33 -13.30 -11.71
C ASN A 211 -10.16 -14.81 -11.45
N SER A 212 -9.52 -15.23 -10.37
CA SER A 212 -9.30 -16.62 -9.98
C SER A 212 -10.57 -17.28 -9.40
N ARG A 213 -10.49 -18.58 -9.12
CA ARG A 213 -11.54 -19.29 -8.38
C ARG A 213 -11.69 -18.73 -6.97
N ASP A 214 -10.56 -18.45 -6.30
CA ASP A 214 -10.53 -17.88 -4.96
C ASP A 214 -11.16 -16.48 -4.91
N GLY A 215 -10.88 -15.63 -5.91
CA GLY A 215 -11.46 -14.29 -5.99
C GLY A 215 -12.99 -14.33 -6.15
N ARG A 216 -13.51 -15.28 -6.92
CA ARG A 216 -14.97 -15.45 -7.02
C ARG A 216 -15.60 -15.91 -5.70
N ALA A 217 -14.93 -16.81 -4.95
CA ALA A 217 -15.37 -17.23 -3.63
C ALA A 217 -15.35 -16.05 -2.63
N ILE A 218 -14.29 -15.22 -2.66
CA ILE A 218 -14.19 -14.01 -1.83
C ILE A 218 -15.34 -13.04 -2.13
N MET A 219 -15.63 -12.77 -3.40
CA MET A 219 -16.73 -11.89 -3.80
C MET A 219 -18.10 -12.48 -3.41
N ALA A 220 -18.30 -13.78 -3.54
CA ALA A 220 -19.53 -14.45 -3.07
C ALA A 220 -19.74 -14.28 -1.56
N ILE A 221 -18.67 -14.39 -0.76
CA ILE A 221 -18.71 -14.15 0.70
C ILE A 221 -19.09 -12.70 1.00
N ARG A 222 -18.53 -11.75 0.26
CA ARG A 222 -18.85 -10.32 0.40
C ARG A 222 -20.33 -10.03 0.08
N ASP A 223 -20.83 -10.61 -1.00
CA ASP A 223 -22.18 -10.34 -1.48
C ASP A 223 -23.25 -10.98 -0.60
N ASN A 224 -23.05 -12.25 -0.20
CA ASN A 224 -23.91 -12.92 0.79
C ASN A 224 -23.18 -14.06 1.50
N ARG A 225 -22.78 -13.79 2.76
CA ARG A 225 -22.03 -14.72 3.59
C ARG A 225 -22.79 -16.04 3.83
N ILE A 226 -24.11 -15.95 4.13
CA ILE A 226 -24.93 -17.13 4.47
C ILE A 226 -25.09 -18.04 3.25
N ALA A 227 -25.35 -17.46 2.09
CA ALA A 227 -25.48 -18.20 0.84
C ALA A 227 -24.14 -18.85 0.43
N ALA A 228 -23.01 -18.16 0.63
CA ALA A 228 -21.69 -18.73 0.36
C ALA A 228 -21.38 -19.93 1.26
N GLU A 229 -21.74 -19.85 2.55
CA GLU A 229 -21.54 -20.92 3.52
C GLU A 229 -22.41 -22.15 3.19
N SER A 230 -23.66 -21.94 2.76
CA SER A 230 -24.61 -23.01 2.41
C SER A 230 -24.17 -23.85 1.21
N ILE A 231 -23.37 -23.31 0.31
CA ILE A 231 -22.77 -24.02 -0.85
C ILE A 231 -21.37 -24.56 -0.56
N GLY A 232 -20.93 -24.57 0.73
CA GLY A 232 -19.69 -25.20 1.18
C GLY A 232 -18.43 -24.32 1.04
N ILE A 233 -18.56 -23.00 0.87
CA ILE A 233 -17.41 -22.10 0.84
C ILE A 233 -16.92 -21.86 2.29
N ASP A 234 -15.66 -22.18 2.57
CA ASP A 234 -15.01 -21.90 3.86
C ASP A 234 -14.69 -20.40 3.96
N ILE A 235 -15.54 -19.68 4.69
CA ILE A 235 -15.47 -18.22 4.85
C ILE A 235 -14.14 -17.81 5.45
N THR A 236 -13.69 -18.47 6.52
CA THR A 236 -12.48 -18.11 7.27
C THR A 236 -11.25 -18.25 6.41
N LYS A 237 -11.11 -19.33 5.67
CA LYS A 237 -9.99 -19.63 4.79
C LYS A 237 -9.84 -18.56 3.69
N TYR A 238 -10.92 -18.22 3.00
CA TYR A 238 -10.88 -17.26 1.89
C TYR A 238 -10.67 -15.82 2.36
N LYS A 239 -11.29 -15.42 3.47
CA LYS A 239 -11.05 -14.12 4.09
C LYS A 239 -9.60 -13.96 4.53
N LEU A 240 -9.06 -14.98 5.23
CA LEU A 240 -7.68 -14.97 5.72
C LEU A 240 -6.68 -14.91 4.58
N LYS A 241 -6.92 -15.64 3.48
CA LYS A 241 -6.09 -15.60 2.28
C LYS A 241 -6.05 -14.20 1.65
N ALA A 242 -7.21 -13.56 1.46
CA ALA A 242 -7.30 -12.22 0.91
C ALA A 242 -6.59 -11.19 1.81
N PHE A 243 -6.81 -11.29 3.12
CA PHE A 243 -6.23 -10.39 4.11
C PHE A 243 -4.70 -10.52 4.19
N ALA A 244 -4.17 -11.74 4.19
CA ALA A 244 -2.72 -12.00 4.21
C ALA A 244 -2.02 -11.50 2.92
N ILE A 245 -2.65 -11.71 1.75
CA ILE A 245 -2.12 -11.18 0.47
C ILE A 245 -2.13 -9.65 0.50
N SER A 246 -3.20 -9.04 0.98
CA SER A 246 -3.29 -7.58 1.12
C SER A 246 -2.21 -7.03 2.05
N ALA A 247 -1.97 -7.68 3.20
CA ALA A 247 -0.92 -7.32 4.14
C ALA A 247 0.49 -7.45 3.51
N ALA A 248 0.74 -8.52 2.74
CA ALA A 248 2.01 -8.71 2.04
C ALA A 248 2.26 -7.60 1.00
N LEU A 249 1.23 -7.20 0.24
CA LEU A 249 1.31 -6.09 -0.71
C LEU A 249 1.53 -4.75 0.00
N ALA A 250 0.90 -4.53 1.16
CA ALA A 250 1.17 -3.35 2.00
C ALA A 250 2.63 -3.34 2.49
N GLY A 251 3.18 -4.52 2.83
CA GLY A 251 4.59 -4.70 3.15
C GLY A 251 5.52 -4.27 2.02
N ILE A 252 5.21 -4.62 0.75
CA ILE A 252 5.95 -4.16 -0.43
C ILE A 252 5.98 -2.62 -0.50
N GLY A 253 4.85 -1.96 -0.28
CA GLY A 253 4.77 -0.51 -0.17
C GLY A 253 5.68 0.04 0.94
N GLY A 254 5.73 -0.65 2.09
CA GLY A 254 6.61 -0.32 3.20
C GLY A 254 8.10 -0.44 2.85
N VAL A 255 8.50 -1.49 2.14
CA VAL A 255 9.89 -1.65 1.66
C VAL A 255 10.30 -0.50 0.75
N LEU A 256 9.46 -0.17 -0.23
CA LEU A 256 9.73 0.94 -1.14
C LEU A 256 9.85 2.28 -0.38
N TYR A 257 9.01 2.49 0.64
CA TYR A 257 9.05 3.68 1.50
C TYR A 257 10.34 3.75 2.31
N ALA A 258 10.74 2.64 2.96
CA ALA A 258 11.93 2.59 3.80
C ALA A 258 13.22 2.90 3.03
N HIS A 259 13.35 2.37 1.81
CA HIS A 259 14.53 2.57 0.97
C HIS A 259 14.50 3.88 0.18
N ASN A 260 13.47 4.71 0.35
CA ASN A 260 13.42 6.09 -0.14
C ASN A 260 13.97 7.09 0.90
N LEU A 261 14.00 6.69 2.18
CA LEU A 261 14.42 7.53 3.30
C LEU A 261 15.80 7.12 3.81
N ALA A 262 16.62 8.11 4.18
CA ALA A 262 17.91 7.85 4.86
C ALA A 262 17.71 7.46 6.34
N THR A 263 16.62 7.93 6.94
CA THR A 263 16.23 7.64 8.33
C THR A 263 14.78 7.23 8.36
N LEU A 264 14.52 6.05 8.91
CA LEU A 264 13.20 5.46 9.05
C LEU A 264 12.79 5.48 10.52
N THR A 265 11.77 6.26 10.86
CA THR A 265 11.26 6.40 12.23
C THR A 265 9.82 5.92 12.33
N ALA A 266 9.46 5.22 13.42
CA ALA A 266 8.11 4.73 13.68
C ALA A 266 7.20 5.82 14.30
N LEU A 267 7.24 7.05 13.75
CA LEU A 267 6.43 8.17 14.23
C LEU A 267 4.97 8.04 13.79
N PRO A 268 4.02 8.61 14.59
CA PRO A 268 2.59 8.64 14.22
C PRO A 268 2.31 9.25 12.86
N LYS A 269 3.13 10.23 12.43
CA LYS A 269 3.03 10.86 11.11
C LYS A 269 3.31 9.88 9.96
N ASN A 270 4.21 8.90 10.16
CA ASN A 270 4.65 8.00 9.10
C ASN A 270 3.86 6.70 9.04
N PHE A 271 3.51 6.14 10.21
CA PHE A 271 2.88 4.81 10.34
C PHE A 271 1.68 4.79 11.30
N GLY A 272 1.18 5.94 11.71
CA GLY A 272 0.02 6.03 12.60
C GLY A 272 -1.31 5.81 11.88
N TYR A 273 -2.39 5.79 12.67
CA TYR A 273 -3.75 5.59 12.19
C TYR A 273 -4.17 6.61 11.12
N ASN A 274 -3.66 7.85 11.17
CA ASN A 274 -3.94 8.87 10.15
C ASN A 274 -3.54 8.42 8.74
N MET A 275 -2.42 7.70 8.61
CA MET A 275 -1.99 7.14 7.32
C MET A 275 -2.93 6.03 6.84
N SER A 276 -3.40 5.16 7.74
CA SER A 276 -4.40 4.14 7.38
C SER A 276 -5.71 4.76 6.90
N ILE A 277 -6.17 5.83 7.58
CA ILE A 277 -7.36 6.58 7.15
C ILE A 277 -7.12 7.22 5.77
N MET A 278 -5.94 7.77 5.52
CA MET A 278 -5.61 8.38 4.21
C MET A 278 -5.65 7.33 3.09
N PHE A 279 -5.14 6.12 3.32
CA PHE A 279 -5.26 5.03 2.34
C PHE A 279 -6.72 4.63 2.09
N LEU A 280 -7.54 4.62 3.15
CA LEU A 280 -8.98 4.37 3.02
C LEU A 280 -9.66 5.45 2.18
N VAL A 281 -9.31 6.73 2.37
CA VAL A 281 -9.82 7.85 1.58
C VAL A 281 -9.50 7.65 0.10
N PHE A 282 -8.29 7.19 -0.27
CA PHE A 282 -7.95 6.89 -1.66
C PHE A 282 -8.85 5.80 -2.26
N VAL A 283 -9.18 4.77 -1.47
CA VAL A 283 -10.04 3.67 -1.91
C VAL A 283 -11.49 4.12 -2.06
N VAL A 284 -12.01 4.86 -1.07
CA VAL A 284 -13.40 5.33 -1.06
C VAL A 284 -13.64 6.33 -2.17
N LEU A 285 -12.77 7.34 -2.32
CA LEU A 285 -12.90 8.35 -3.38
C LEU A 285 -12.64 7.76 -4.77
N GLY A 286 -11.74 6.78 -4.87
CA GLY A 286 -11.51 6.07 -6.13
C GLY A 286 -12.65 5.11 -6.52
N GLY A 287 -13.54 4.84 -5.57
CA GLY A 287 -14.63 3.86 -5.68
C GLY A 287 -14.22 2.48 -5.18
N ILE A 288 -14.96 2.01 -4.18
CA ILE A 288 -14.75 0.72 -3.53
C ILE A 288 -14.80 -0.41 -4.57
N GLY A 289 -13.76 -1.25 -4.64
CA GLY A 289 -13.65 -2.33 -5.63
C GLY A 289 -13.14 -1.89 -7.02
N ASN A 290 -12.93 -0.59 -7.25
CA ASN A 290 -12.43 -0.06 -8.51
C ASN A 290 -10.93 0.27 -8.44
N MET A 291 -10.08 -0.67 -8.92
CA MET A 291 -8.61 -0.52 -8.86
C MET A 291 -8.10 0.71 -9.62
N ARG A 292 -8.72 1.06 -10.76
CA ARG A 292 -8.33 2.24 -11.56
C ARG A 292 -8.63 3.54 -10.81
N GLY A 293 -9.84 3.61 -10.24
CA GLY A 293 -10.25 4.75 -9.47
C GLY A 293 -9.33 5.00 -8.27
N SER A 294 -8.93 3.95 -7.55
CA SER A 294 -8.00 4.06 -6.42
C SER A 294 -6.61 4.58 -6.84
N ILE A 295 -6.10 4.16 -8.01
CA ILE A 295 -4.85 4.71 -8.55
C ILE A 295 -5.00 6.21 -8.82
N ILE A 296 -6.07 6.61 -9.52
CA ILE A 296 -6.31 8.01 -9.88
C ILE A 296 -6.50 8.87 -8.62
N ALA A 297 -7.29 8.38 -7.66
CA ALA A 297 -7.51 9.07 -6.40
C ALA A 297 -6.20 9.25 -5.60
N ALA A 298 -5.38 8.21 -5.50
CA ALA A 298 -4.08 8.29 -4.84
C ALA A 298 -3.16 9.32 -5.50
N VAL A 299 -3.13 9.37 -6.84
CA VAL A 299 -2.35 10.37 -7.59
C VAL A 299 -2.85 11.77 -7.33
N ILE A 300 -4.15 12.02 -7.52
CA ILE A 300 -4.74 13.35 -7.37
C ILE A 300 -4.56 13.86 -5.94
N LEU A 301 -4.92 13.05 -4.94
CA LEU A 301 -4.90 13.49 -3.54
C LEU A 301 -3.49 13.73 -3.00
N ASN A 302 -2.47 13.06 -3.53
CA ASN A 302 -1.08 13.33 -3.15
C ASN A 302 -0.48 14.52 -3.89
N LEU A 303 -0.84 14.74 -5.15
CA LEU A 303 -0.33 15.89 -5.91
C LEU A 303 -1.06 17.19 -5.54
N LEU A 304 -2.33 17.12 -5.16
CA LEU A 304 -3.14 18.28 -4.88
C LEU A 304 -2.55 19.22 -3.81
N PRO A 305 -2.08 18.76 -2.64
CA PRO A 305 -1.46 19.63 -1.64
C PRO A 305 -0.21 20.34 -2.15
N GLU A 306 0.53 19.72 -3.08
CA GLU A 306 1.72 20.33 -3.66
C GLU A 306 1.38 21.36 -4.75
N LEU A 307 0.37 21.07 -5.57
CA LEU A 307 -0.16 22.01 -6.55
C LEU A 307 -0.75 23.26 -5.88
N LEU A 308 -1.35 23.10 -4.71
CA LEU A 308 -1.92 24.19 -3.91
C LEU A 308 -0.89 24.89 -3.01
N ARG A 309 0.39 24.55 -3.12
CA ARG A 309 1.46 25.14 -2.29
C ARG A 309 1.55 26.65 -2.42
N GLY A 310 1.25 27.20 -3.59
CA GLY A 310 1.20 28.64 -3.83
C GLY A 310 0.11 29.41 -3.05
N LEU A 311 -0.89 28.68 -2.51
CA LEU A 311 -1.99 29.25 -1.73
C LEU A 311 -1.72 29.20 -0.20
N SER A 312 -0.50 28.91 0.24
CA SER A 312 0.01 28.88 1.61
C SER A 312 -1.04 28.53 2.68
N ASP A 313 -1.70 29.52 3.24
CA ASP A 313 -2.60 29.39 4.39
C ASP A 313 -3.95 28.71 4.05
N TYR A 314 -4.41 28.86 2.82
CA TYR A 314 -5.68 28.26 2.36
C TYR A 314 -5.55 26.86 1.80
N ARG A 315 -4.33 26.29 1.73
CA ARG A 315 -4.08 24.97 1.15
C ARG A 315 -4.95 23.86 1.73
N MET A 316 -5.07 23.81 3.07
CA MET A 316 -5.88 22.78 3.75
C MET A 316 -7.37 22.97 3.52
N LEU A 317 -7.84 24.22 3.43
CA LEU A 317 -9.25 24.54 3.12
C LEU A 317 -9.60 24.07 1.71
N PHE A 318 -8.78 24.41 0.70
CA PHE A 318 -9.03 23.96 -0.68
C PHE A 318 -8.94 22.45 -0.81
N TYR A 319 -7.99 21.80 -0.11
CA TYR A 319 -7.92 20.34 -0.06
C TYR A 319 -9.22 19.72 0.49
N ALA A 320 -9.75 20.24 1.59
CA ALA A 320 -11.01 19.77 2.16
C ALA A 320 -12.21 19.98 1.21
N ILE A 321 -12.29 21.15 0.54
CA ILE A 321 -13.33 21.44 -0.45
C ILE A 321 -13.26 20.44 -1.62
N VAL A 322 -12.07 20.19 -2.16
CA VAL A 322 -11.89 19.23 -3.26
C VAL A 322 -12.29 17.81 -2.84
N LEU A 323 -11.96 17.39 -1.61
CA LEU A 323 -12.38 16.10 -1.08
C LEU A 323 -13.92 15.98 -1.03
N ILE A 324 -14.59 17.00 -0.50
CA ILE A 324 -16.05 17.04 -0.40
C ILE A 324 -16.67 17.00 -1.81
N VAL A 325 -16.16 17.81 -2.74
CA VAL A 325 -16.66 17.85 -4.13
C VAL A 325 -16.46 16.49 -4.82
N MET A 326 -15.30 15.86 -4.68
CA MET A 326 -15.04 14.53 -5.24
C MET A 326 -15.98 13.47 -4.64
N MET A 327 -16.24 13.54 -3.33
CA MET A 327 -17.18 12.64 -2.67
C MET A 327 -18.60 12.83 -3.20
N LEU A 328 -19.05 14.07 -3.31
CA LEU A 328 -20.38 14.39 -3.86
C LEU A 328 -20.54 13.91 -5.31
N ILE A 329 -19.53 14.11 -6.16
CA ILE A 329 -19.55 13.65 -7.56
C ILE A 329 -19.63 12.12 -7.65
N ASN A 330 -18.97 11.40 -6.74
CA ASN A 330 -18.97 9.94 -6.76
C ASN A 330 -20.24 9.30 -6.18
N TRP A 331 -20.88 9.96 -5.21
CA TRP A 331 -21.99 9.37 -4.43
C TRP A 331 -23.35 10.04 -4.65
N ALA A 332 -23.41 11.28 -5.18
CA ALA A 332 -24.68 11.95 -5.41
C ALA A 332 -25.47 11.27 -6.56
N PRO A 333 -26.74 10.90 -6.36
CA PRO A 333 -27.57 10.24 -7.37
C PRO A 333 -27.62 11.01 -8.68
N LYS A 334 -27.77 12.34 -8.61
CA LYS A 334 -27.79 13.23 -9.79
C LYS A 334 -26.47 13.23 -10.56
N ALA A 335 -25.33 13.13 -9.87
CA ALA A 335 -24.03 13.08 -10.51
C ALA A 335 -23.79 11.72 -11.20
N ILE A 336 -24.30 10.63 -10.61
CA ILE A 336 -24.27 9.30 -11.21
C ILE A 336 -25.12 9.27 -12.50
N GLU A 337 -26.35 9.79 -12.46
CA GLU A 337 -27.18 9.90 -13.65
C GLU A 337 -26.55 10.77 -14.75
N MET A 338 -25.99 11.90 -14.39
CA MET A 338 -25.30 12.80 -15.34
C MET A 338 -24.11 12.12 -15.99
N ARG A 339 -23.34 11.35 -15.21
CA ARG A 339 -22.21 10.53 -15.69
C ARG A 339 -22.69 9.45 -16.66
N GLU A 340 -23.77 8.74 -16.34
CA GLU A 340 -24.37 7.73 -17.22
C GLU A 340 -24.89 8.33 -18.52
N ARG A 341 -25.53 9.49 -18.47
CA ARG A 341 -25.97 10.23 -19.65
C ARG A 341 -24.81 10.69 -20.54
N LEU A 342 -23.72 11.14 -19.95
CA LEU A 342 -22.51 11.51 -20.70
C LEU A 342 -21.88 10.27 -21.37
N PHE A 343 -21.72 9.17 -20.64
CA PHE A 343 -21.16 7.93 -21.20
C PHE A 343 -22.08 7.29 -22.26
N SER A 344 -23.39 7.40 -22.13
CA SER A 344 -24.33 6.91 -23.14
C SER A 344 -24.27 7.71 -24.43
N LYS A 345 -24.03 9.04 -24.35
CA LYS A 345 -23.79 9.89 -25.54
C LYS A 345 -22.51 9.54 -26.28
N PHE A 346 -21.43 9.21 -25.55
CA PHE A 346 -20.17 8.75 -26.16
C PHE A 346 -20.32 7.38 -26.83
N LYS A 347 -21.08 6.46 -26.21
CA LYS A 347 -21.34 5.12 -26.75
C LYS A 347 -22.21 5.13 -28.01
N LYS A 348 -23.11 6.13 -28.16
CA LYS A 348 -23.92 6.33 -29.37
C LYS A 348 -23.14 6.96 -30.54
N LYS A 349 -21.98 7.53 -30.31
CA LYS A 349 -21.11 8.10 -31.36
C LYS A 349 -20.12 7.09 -31.95
N GLU A 350 -19.98 5.89 -31.34
CA GLU A 350 -19.12 4.81 -31.80
C GLU A 350 -19.89 3.62 -32.43
N ALA A 351 -21.21 3.69 -32.47
CA ALA A 351 -22.10 2.76 -33.19
C ALA A 351 -22.64 3.42 -34.46
#